data_e5570c7a4c0c3f9a5a82b83b4982e9ca
#
_entry.id   e5570c7a4c0c3f9a5a82b83b4982e9ca
#
_cell.length_a   1.000
_cell.length_b   1.000
_cell.length_c   1.000
_cell.angle_alpha   90.00
_cell.angle_beta   90.00
_cell.angle_gamma   90.00
#
_symmetry.space_group_name_H-M   'P 1'
#
loop_
_entity.id
_entity.type
_entity.pdbx_description
1 polymer ?
#
loop_
_entity_poly.entity_id
_entity_poly.type
_entity_poly.pdbx_seq_one_letter_code
_entity_poly.pdbx_strand_id
1 'polypeptide(L)'
;MIYDLSMSESNSYENIMNKNTPVVYVIQEIPGSKAGTPKINIMGASNYGQFKFLLPEFSQMIFSPGPLIYKLRQGLKNFNQRDYLLLTGDPAIIGVACSIVSDMTNGRYKLLKWDKQERKYYPIKINLYEKGKIDE
;
A
#
# COMPACT_ATOMS: atom_id res chain seq x y z
N MET A 1 -4.56 34.29 3.12
CA MET A 1 -4.05 34.19 1.76
C MET A 1 -2.56 33.92 1.73
N ILE A 2 -1.79 34.75 2.38
CA ILE A 2 -0.35 34.53 2.48
C ILE A 2 -0.07 33.20 3.16
N TYR A 3 -0.85 32.91 4.17
CA TYR A 3 -0.80 31.63 4.88
C TYR A 3 -1.00 30.46 3.91
N ASP A 4 -2.00 30.57 3.03
CA ASP A 4 -2.28 29.50 2.08
C ASP A 4 -1.15 29.33 1.07
N LEU A 5 -0.54 30.43 0.66
CA LEU A 5 0.59 30.39 -0.26
C LEU A 5 1.77 29.67 0.38
N SER A 6 2.02 29.94 1.64
CA SER A 6 3.11 29.29 2.35
C SER A 6 2.87 27.80 2.45
N MET A 7 1.66 27.40 2.80
CA MET A 7 1.34 25.98 2.86
C MET A 7 1.37 25.33 1.48
N SER A 8 0.93 26.07 0.48
CA SER A 8 0.96 25.57 -0.88
C SER A 8 2.39 25.31 -1.35
N GLU A 9 3.29 26.22 -1.03
CA GLU A 9 4.69 26.05 -1.38
C GLU A 9 5.28 24.84 -0.67
N SER A 10 4.99 24.69 0.62
CA SER A 10 5.48 23.56 1.39
C SER A 10 4.97 22.24 0.82
N ASN A 11 3.68 22.19 0.49
CA ASN A 11 3.09 21.00 -0.09
C ASN A 11 3.66 20.71 -1.46
N SER A 12 3.89 21.72 -2.26
CA SER A 12 4.50 21.54 -3.58
C SER A 12 5.89 20.99 -3.46
N TYR A 13 6.64 21.49 -2.50
CA TYR A 13 8.00 21.04 -2.27
C TYR A 13 8.03 19.58 -1.84
N GLU A 14 7.16 19.22 -0.91
CA GLU A 14 7.03 17.84 -0.49
C GLU A 14 6.62 16.93 -1.64
N ASN A 15 5.67 17.40 -2.45
CA ASN A 15 5.23 16.62 -3.59
C ASN A 15 6.36 16.40 -4.58
N ILE A 16 7.20 17.40 -4.80
CA ILE A 16 8.35 17.26 -5.67
C ILE A 16 9.34 16.27 -5.07
N MET A 17 9.61 16.39 -3.79
CA MET A 17 10.52 15.48 -3.10
C MET A 17 9.99 14.04 -3.13
N ASN A 18 8.69 13.88 -2.94
CA ASN A 18 8.07 12.55 -2.87
C ASN A 18 7.70 11.99 -4.24
N LYS A 19 7.76 12.80 -5.28
CA LYS A 19 7.34 12.38 -6.60
C LYS A 19 8.10 11.17 -7.11
N ASN A 20 9.38 11.10 -6.76
CA ASN A 20 10.24 10.01 -7.20
C ASN A 20 10.46 8.97 -6.11
N THR A 21 9.85 9.17 -4.95
CA THR A 21 9.99 8.25 -3.84
C THR A 21 8.75 7.37 -3.78
N PRO A 22 8.93 6.05 -3.87
CA PRO A 22 7.79 5.15 -3.76
C PRO A 22 7.12 5.24 -2.39
N VAL A 23 5.85 4.91 -2.36
CA VAL A 23 5.07 4.82 -1.13
C VAL A 23 4.73 3.36 -0.91
N VAL A 24 4.87 2.91 0.32
CA VAL A 24 4.44 1.59 0.74
C VAL A 24 3.07 1.74 1.39
N TYR A 25 2.05 1.29 0.69
CA TYR A 25 0.68 1.37 1.20
C TYR A 25 0.42 0.15 2.05
N VAL A 26 0.33 0.35 3.35
CA VAL A 26 0.03 -0.70 4.32
C VAL A 26 -1.48 -0.86 4.34
N ILE A 27 -1.99 -1.98 3.85
CA ILE A 27 -3.43 -2.15 3.65
C ILE A 27 -4.19 -2.00 4.96
N GLN A 28 -3.73 -2.69 6.00
CA GLN A 28 -4.38 -2.62 7.29
C GLN A 28 -3.32 -2.64 8.38
N GLU A 29 -3.50 -1.79 9.38
CA GLU A 29 -2.62 -1.85 10.54
C GLU A 29 -2.84 -3.18 11.25
N ILE A 30 -1.74 -3.76 11.69
CA ILE A 30 -1.77 -5.05 12.38
C ILE A 30 -1.13 -4.88 13.75
N PRO A 31 -1.47 -5.75 14.71
CA PRO A 31 -0.82 -5.69 16.01
C PRO A 31 0.70 -5.79 15.84
N GLY A 32 1.41 -4.87 16.47
CA GLY A 32 2.86 -4.80 16.35
C GLY A 32 3.38 -3.95 15.21
N SER A 33 2.51 -3.40 14.37
CA SER A 33 2.96 -2.50 13.32
C SER A 33 3.36 -1.12 13.85
N LYS A 34 2.96 -0.80 15.07
CA LYS A 34 3.35 0.44 15.74
C LYS A 34 4.49 0.18 16.70
N ALA A 35 5.28 1.22 16.96
CA ALA A 35 6.40 1.11 17.87
C ALA A 35 5.96 0.60 19.24
N GLY A 36 6.75 -0.28 19.84
CA GLY A 36 6.51 -0.78 21.18
C GLY A 36 5.68 -2.04 21.28
N THR A 37 5.17 -2.57 20.18
CA THR A 37 4.38 -3.80 20.17
C THR A 37 4.90 -4.74 19.09
N PRO A 38 5.81 -5.62 19.41
CA PRO A 38 6.64 -6.30 18.42
C PRO A 38 6.07 -7.60 17.86
N LYS A 39 4.76 -7.70 17.67
CA LYS A 39 4.20 -8.92 17.12
C LYS A 39 4.60 -9.14 15.67
N ILE A 40 4.53 -8.10 14.87
CA ILE A 40 5.00 -8.12 13.48
C ILE A 40 5.68 -6.78 13.22
N ASN A 41 6.91 -6.85 12.78
CA ASN A 41 7.70 -5.65 12.56
C ASN A 41 7.71 -5.30 11.07
N ILE A 42 7.10 -4.19 10.70
CA ILE A 42 7.09 -3.74 9.32
C ILE A 42 8.24 -2.79 8.99
N MET A 43 9.12 -2.52 9.95
CA MET A 43 10.18 -1.55 9.73
C MET A 43 11.09 -1.91 8.56
N GLY A 44 11.31 -3.20 8.32
CA GLY A 44 12.11 -3.62 7.17
C GLY A 44 11.51 -3.19 5.84
N ALA A 45 10.21 -2.98 5.78
CA ALA A 45 9.57 -2.51 4.56
C ALA A 45 9.87 -1.04 4.27
N SER A 46 10.40 -0.30 5.24
CA SER A 46 10.73 1.10 5.04
C SER A 46 11.84 1.31 4.00
N ASN A 47 12.58 0.26 3.69
CA ASN A 47 13.59 0.32 2.64
C ASN A 47 12.97 0.53 1.26
N TYR A 48 11.70 0.28 1.13
CA TYR A 48 11.00 0.38 -0.15
C TYR A 48 10.24 1.69 -0.34
N GLY A 49 10.07 2.47 0.72
CA GLY A 49 9.40 3.76 0.61
C GLY A 49 8.75 4.20 1.92
N GLN A 50 8.12 5.36 1.87
CA GLN A 50 7.38 5.87 3.01
C GLN A 50 6.10 5.08 3.21
N PHE A 51 5.70 4.91 4.47
CA PHE A 51 4.47 4.20 4.77
C PHE A 51 3.25 5.10 4.67
N LYS A 52 2.18 4.54 4.14
CA LYS A 52 0.86 5.13 4.22
C LYS A 52 -0.10 4.03 4.65
N PHE A 53 -0.75 4.22 5.80
CA PHE A 53 -1.68 3.23 6.34
C PHE A 53 -3.07 3.51 5.82
N LEU A 54 -3.75 2.47 5.35
CA LEU A 54 -5.07 2.64 4.74
C LEU A 54 -6.21 2.41 5.72
N LEU A 55 -6.17 1.34 6.50
CA LEU A 55 -7.24 1.01 7.43
C LEU A 55 -6.69 0.69 8.82
N PRO A 56 -7.47 0.98 9.87
CA PRO A 56 -7.06 0.58 11.23
C PRO A 56 -7.12 -0.93 11.43
N GLU A 57 -6.51 -1.40 12.51
CA GLU A 57 -6.21 -2.81 12.70
C GLU A 57 -7.42 -3.72 12.89
N PHE A 58 -8.55 -3.21 13.32
CA PHE A 58 -9.72 -4.05 13.55
C PHE A 58 -10.80 -3.89 12.49
N SER A 59 -10.46 -3.30 11.36
CA SER A 59 -11.42 -3.18 10.27
C SER A 59 -11.72 -4.57 9.71
N GLN A 60 -13.00 -4.84 9.47
CA GLN A 60 -13.45 -6.09 8.90
C GLN A 60 -14.50 -5.85 7.84
N MET A 61 -14.50 -6.71 6.83
CA MET A 61 -15.46 -6.63 5.74
C MET A 61 -16.46 -7.76 5.92
N ILE A 62 -17.45 -7.57 6.78
CA ILE A 62 -18.37 -8.64 7.16
C ILE A 62 -19.66 -8.60 6.36
N PHE A 63 -20.47 -7.56 6.55
CA PHE A 63 -21.79 -7.52 5.93
C PHE A 63 -21.94 -6.48 4.85
N SER A 64 -21.28 -5.36 5.00
CA SER A 64 -21.45 -4.24 4.11
C SER A 64 -20.10 -3.69 3.69
N PRO A 65 -19.57 -4.15 2.56
CA PRO A 65 -18.22 -3.75 2.15
C PRO A 65 -18.11 -2.31 1.65
N GLY A 66 -19.25 -1.67 1.34
CA GLY A 66 -19.22 -0.34 0.72
C GLY A 66 -18.36 0.69 1.42
N PRO A 67 -18.53 0.90 2.73
CA PRO A 67 -17.71 1.91 3.43
C PRO A 67 -16.22 1.61 3.40
N LEU A 68 -15.83 0.34 3.50
CA LEU A 68 -14.42 -0.02 3.44
C LEU A 68 -13.86 0.17 2.04
N ILE A 69 -14.63 -0.18 1.02
CA ILE A 69 -14.24 0.04 -0.36
C ILE A 69 -14.01 1.54 -0.60
N TYR A 70 -14.93 2.36 -0.10
CA TYR A 70 -14.78 3.81 -0.24
C TYR A 70 -13.49 4.30 0.40
N LYS A 71 -13.22 3.86 1.63
CA LYS A 71 -11.99 4.26 2.33
C LYS A 71 -10.75 3.79 1.58
N LEU A 72 -10.77 2.58 1.07
CA LEU A 72 -9.64 2.06 0.31
C LEU A 72 -9.42 2.87 -0.97
N ARG A 73 -10.49 3.19 -1.69
CA ARG A 73 -10.36 4.01 -2.89
C ARG A 73 -9.81 5.40 -2.57
N GLN A 74 -10.26 6.00 -1.47
CA GLN A 74 -9.75 7.31 -1.07
C GLN A 74 -8.28 7.23 -0.72
N GLY A 75 -7.90 6.23 0.04
CA GLY A 75 -6.51 6.07 0.45
C GLY A 75 -5.57 5.74 -0.71
N LEU A 76 -6.08 5.04 -1.71
CA LEU A 76 -5.28 4.58 -2.83
C LEU A 76 -5.35 5.49 -4.05
N LYS A 77 -6.04 6.61 -3.96
CA LYS A 77 -6.30 7.42 -5.15
C LYS A 77 -5.04 7.90 -5.88
N ASN A 78 -3.93 8.01 -5.18
CA ASN A 78 -2.67 8.45 -5.78
C ASN A 78 -1.69 7.30 -6.02
N PHE A 79 -2.14 6.07 -5.84
CA PHE A 79 -1.29 4.91 -6.08
C PHE A 79 -0.88 4.84 -7.55
N ASN A 80 0.37 4.50 -7.79
CA ASN A 80 0.86 4.28 -9.15
C ASN A 80 1.85 3.13 -9.19
N GLN A 81 2.35 2.82 -10.38
CA GLN A 81 3.14 1.62 -10.60
C GLN A 81 4.46 1.56 -9.84
N ARG A 82 4.98 2.70 -9.41
CA ARG A 82 6.23 2.71 -8.63
C ARG A 82 6.01 2.41 -7.15
N ASP A 83 4.77 2.49 -6.69
CA ASP A 83 4.45 2.25 -5.29
C ASP A 83 4.32 0.76 -4.99
N TYR A 84 4.21 0.45 -3.71
CA TYR A 84 4.06 -0.93 -3.25
C TYR A 84 2.81 -1.07 -2.42
N LEU A 85 2.17 -2.22 -2.55
CA LEU A 85 1.03 -2.58 -1.72
C LEU A 85 1.49 -3.66 -0.75
N LEU A 86 1.56 -3.32 0.53
CA LEU A 86 2.00 -4.26 1.57
C LEU A 86 0.81 -5.05 2.08
N LEU A 87 0.88 -6.36 1.90
CA LEU A 87 -0.25 -7.26 2.14
C LEU A 87 -0.37 -7.58 3.62
N THR A 88 -1.17 -6.78 4.33
CA THR A 88 -1.39 -6.97 5.76
C THR A 88 -2.88 -6.96 6.06
N GLY A 89 -3.29 -7.74 7.05
CA GLY A 89 -4.65 -7.69 7.58
C GLY A 89 -5.57 -8.77 7.06
N ASP A 90 -6.84 -8.43 7.03
CA ASP A 90 -7.92 -9.34 6.63
C ASP A 90 -7.78 -9.71 5.15
N PRO A 91 -7.76 -11.01 4.82
CA PRO A 91 -7.63 -11.43 3.42
C PRO A 91 -8.69 -10.85 2.48
N ALA A 92 -9.91 -10.63 2.96
CA ALA A 92 -10.94 -10.03 2.14
C ALA A 92 -10.60 -8.58 1.79
N ILE A 93 -10.06 -7.86 2.75
CA ILE A 93 -9.65 -6.47 2.54
C ILE A 93 -8.45 -6.43 1.58
N ILE A 94 -7.50 -7.32 1.76
CA ILE A 94 -6.35 -7.44 0.86
C ILE A 94 -6.83 -7.67 -0.58
N GLY A 95 -7.78 -8.60 -0.76
CA GLY A 95 -8.31 -8.89 -2.09
C GLY A 95 -8.93 -7.67 -2.75
N VAL A 96 -9.71 -6.91 -1.99
CA VAL A 96 -10.35 -5.71 -2.54
C VAL A 96 -9.30 -4.63 -2.87
N ALA A 97 -8.32 -4.44 -1.99
CA ALA A 97 -7.26 -3.48 -2.25
C ALA A 97 -6.50 -3.82 -3.53
N CYS A 98 -6.16 -5.09 -3.72
CA CYS A 98 -5.49 -5.54 -4.93
C CYS A 98 -6.35 -5.30 -6.16
N SER A 99 -7.65 -5.54 -6.05
CA SER A 99 -8.57 -5.30 -7.16
C SER A 99 -8.61 -3.83 -7.55
N ILE A 100 -8.66 -2.95 -6.57
CA ILE A 100 -8.68 -1.51 -6.81
C ILE A 100 -7.39 -1.08 -7.51
N VAL A 101 -6.26 -1.50 -6.98
CA VAL A 101 -4.96 -1.13 -7.52
C VAL A 101 -4.79 -1.69 -8.95
N SER A 102 -5.24 -2.91 -9.16
CA SER A 102 -5.19 -3.52 -10.49
C SER A 102 -5.99 -2.71 -11.51
N ASP A 103 -7.17 -2.27 -11.10
CA ASP A 103 -8.02 -1.45 -11.97
C ASP A 103 -7.35 -0.11 -12.30
N MET A 104 -6.73 0.51 -11.32
CA MET A 104 -6.09 1.81 -11.50
C MET A 104 -4.84 1.76 -12.36
N THR A 105 -4.14 0.63 -12.38
CA THR A 105 -2.84 0.50 -13.01
C THR A 105 -2.87 -0.40 -14.24
N ASN A 106 -4.06 -0.75 -14.71
CA ASN A 106 -4.21 -1.67 -15.83
C ASN A 106 -3.49 -3.00 -15.59
N GLY A 107 -3.61 -3.49 -14.36
CA GLY A 107 -3.06 -4.78 -13.99
C GLY A 107 -1.56 -4.80 -13.79
N ARG A 108 -0.92 -3.65 -13.67
CA ARG A 108 0.52 -3.57 -13.47
C ARG A 108 0.84 -2.84 -12.17
N TYR A 109 1.26 -3.59 -11.17
CA TYR A 109 1.55 -3.02 -9.85
C TYR A 109 2.51 -3.91 -9.09
N LYS A 110 3.02 -3.42 -7.97
CA LYS A 110 3.96 -4.16 -7.15
C LYS A 110 3.36 -4.46 -5.79
N LEU A 111 3.53 -5.70 -5.36
CA LEU A 111 3.20 -6.12 -4.01
C LEU A 111 4.47 -6.17 -3.18
N LEU A 112 4.31 -6.05 -1.88
CA LEU A 112 5.41 -6.25 -0.96
C LEU A 112 4.98 -7.34 0.00
N LYS A 113 5.80 -8.38 0.14
CA LYS A 113 5.45 -9.57 0.89
C LYS A 113 6.52 -9.91 1.89
N TRP A 114 6.09 -10.34 3.08
CA TRP A 114 6.99 -10.84 4.10
C TRP A 114 7.30 -12.31 3.84
N ASP A 115 8.57 -12.65 3.80
CA ASP A 115 9.02 -14.02 3.67
C ASP A 115 9.42 -14.52 5.05
N LYS A 116 8.68 -15.52 5.54
CA LYS A 116 8.93 -16.05 6.88
C LYS A 116 10.26 -16.76 7.00
N GLN A 117 10.68 -17.44 5.96
CA GLN A 117 11.93 -18.20 5.99
C GLN A 117 13.14 -17.29 5.97
N GLU A 118 13.14 -16.33 5.05
CA GLU A 118 14.25 -15.41 4.92
C GLU A 118 14.15 -14.24 5.90
N ARG A 119 13.00 -14.07 6.52
CA ARG A 119 12.72 -13.01 7.49
C ARG A 119 13.01 -11.63 6.92
N LYS A 120 12.50 -11.40 5.74
CA LYS A 120 12.65 -10.12 5.04
C LYS A 120 11.48 -9.87 4.13
N TYR A 121 11.32 -8.63 3.76
CA TYR A 121 10.33 -8.24 2.75
C TYR A 121 10.96 -8.33 1.37
N TYR A 122 10.17 -8.70 0.40
CA TYR A 122 10.60 -8.64 -0.98
C TYR A 122 9.44 -8.25 -1.89
N PRO A 123 9.77 -7.59 -3.01
CA PRO A 123 8.74 -7.13 -3.93
C PRO A 123 8.34 -8.22 -4.91
N ILE A 124 7.07 -8.16 -5.30
CA ILE A 124 6.55 -9.01 -6.36
C ILE A 124 5.94 -8.10 -7.40
N LYS A 125 6.45 -8.17 -8.61
CA LYS A 125 5.94 -7.36 -9.70
C LYS A 125 4.82 -8.10 -10.40
N ILE A 126 3.64 -7.48 -10.42
CA ILE A 126 2.45 -8.07 -11.04
C ILE A 126 2.22 -7.42 -12.40
N ASN A 127 1.98 -8.25 -13.39
CA ASN A 127 1.50 -7.84 -14.70
C ASN A 127 0.49 -8.88 -15.15
N LEU A 128 -0.77 -8.54 -15.06
CA LEU A 128 -1.83 -9.50 -15.37
C LEU A 128 -1.94 -9.84 -16.85
N TYR A 129 -1.29 -9.07 -17.69
CA TYR A 129 -1.33 -9.33 -19.13
C TYR A 129 -0.11 -10.07 -19.62
N GLU A 130 0.82 -10.34 -18.74
CA GLU A 130 1.98 -11.12 -19.08
C GLU A 130 1.57 -12.57 -19.26
N LYS A 131 1.86 -13.11 -20.43
CA LYS A 131 1.63 -14.53 -20.66
C LYS A 131 2.73 -15.28 -19.98
N GLY A 132 2.40 -15.95 -18.89
CA GLY A 132 3.38 -16.76 -18.22
C GLY A 132 3.99 -17.75 -19.20
N LYS A 133 5.30 -17.88 -19.14
CA LYS A 133 5.95 -18.93 -19.92
C LYS A 133 5.66 -20.23 -19.21
N ILE A 134 4.59 -20.83 -19.60
CA ILE A 134 4.34 -22.16 -19.16
C ILE A 134 5.20 -23.02 -20.05
N ASP A 135 6.09 -23.75 -19.45
CA ASP A 135 6.90 -24.64 -20.24
C ASP A 135 6.05 -25.77 -20.73
N GLU A 136 5.87 -25.71 -21.95
CA GLU A 136 5.23 -26.81 -22.60
C GLU A 136 6.27 -27.79 -23.10
#